data_4a20617e234379587b0e0f43a2cefabd
#
_entry.id   4a20617e234379587b0e0f43a2cefabd
#
_cell.length_a   1.000
_cell.length_b   1.000
_cell.length_c   1.000
_cell.angle_alpha   90.00
_cell.angle_beta   90.00
_cell.angle_gamma   90.00
#
_symmetry.space_group_name_H-M   'P 1'
#
loop_
_entity.id
_entity.type
_entity.pdbx_description
1 polymer ?
#
loop_
_entity_poly.entity_id
_entity_poly.type
_entity_poly.pdbx_seq_one_letter_code
_entity_poly.pdbx_strand_id
1 'polypeptide(L)'
;MVSIVRTLRDHTDEVSCCAFSSALLASCSGDKTLRVYHTSDLSELPFSPLSSHGYRVHCCCFSSCGRFLVSCSTDGSAIVWNSDTGERSAALQHPSRSPLRVCALAHDCAHLLAGACDGTVALWDFSSRTLRRCSAVSEDSVVACCFSPSNQMFVTGCTRGDLKLWDLDVNLLHAEKDAHDLGVTCCSFAAQFNVGVYGCCVEFRLASCGQDSQLKIWIVSQREGAGCVMKLLHTLTAQSAPVLSCAFSSDGELVNLGTVLHTLNQHDRYVTAVALSPTMPWIATGSMDRTVTVWRIGDGDDTTGKYSEQTWFSQTDGEERKLPGHSRLLLADWSEEDVQNWLSEEGLEELVSIFKTNNIDGPELNQMSKETAAELGIESVGLRGRLLRKIEALKAEQSGSEAPDEFLCPITRELMRDPVIAADGYSYERESIQSWIRGKNKTSPMTNLPLQTTLLTPNRSLKTAIARWKSSQ
;
A
#
# COMPACT_ATOMS: atom_id res chain seq x y z
N MET A 1 -10.01 -3.54 -13.42
CA MET A 1 -11.22 -4.14 -12.78
C MET A 1 -10.77 -5.17 -11.77
N VAL A 2 -11.43 -5.32 -10.60
CA VAL A 2 -11.10 -6.37 -9.63
C VAL A 2 -12.19 -7.42 -9.65
N SER A 3 -11.83 -8.71 -9.75
CA SER A 3 -12.77 -9.83 -9.79
C SER A 3 -12.37 -10.93 -8.81
N ILE A 4 -13.35 -11.68 -8.31
CA ILE A 4 -13.11 -12.83 -7.43
C ILE A 4 -12.64 -14.00 -8.30
N VAL A 5 -11.50 -14.59 -7.94
CA VAL A 5 -11.01 -15.84 -8.55
C VAL A 5 -11.62 -17.03 -7.83
N ARG A 6 -11.52 -17.07 -6.51
CA ARG A 6 -12.06 -18.17 -5.68
C ARG A 6 -12.21 -17.75 -4.23
N THR A 7 -13.21 -18.32 -3.55
CA THR A 7 -13.38 -18.26 -2.09
C THR A 7 -13.13 -19.63 -1.49
N LEU A 8 -12.12 -19.75 -0.64
CA LEU A 8 -11.71 -20.97 0.06
C LEU A 8 -12.42 -20.99 1.42
N ARG A 9 -13.08 -22.11 1.76
CA ARG A 9 -13.94 -22.26 2.96
C ARG A 9 -13.51 -23.42 3.85
N ASP A 10 -12.21 -23.67 3.90
CA ASP A 10 -11.66 -24.87 4.52
C ASP A 10 -11.33 -24.72 6.00
N HIS A 11 -11.13 -23.47 6.49
CA HIS A 11 -10.90 -23.20 7.89
C HIS A 11 -12.18 -23.30 8.72
N THR A 12 -12.06 -23.82 9.95
CA THR A 12 -13.19 -23.99 10.89
C THR A 12 -13.31 -22.85 11.90
N ASP A 13 -12.30 -21.98 11.98
CA ASP A 13 -12.27 -20.77 12.81
C ASP A 13 -11.70 -19.59 12.02
N GLU A 14 -11.68 -18.39 12.60
CA GLU A 14 -11.25 -17.17 11.93
C GLU A 14 -9.85 -17.31 11.30
N VAL A 15 -9.69 -16.80 10.10
CA VAL A 15 -8.39 -16.69 9.43
C VAL A 15 -7.62 -15.52 10.04
N SER A 16 -6.40 -15.77 10.48
CA SER A 16 -5.57 -14.76 11.18
C SER A 16 -4.57 -14.09 10.26
N CYS A 17 -3.99 -14.84 9.31
CA CYS A 17 -3.00 -14.33 8.38
C CYS A 17 -3.04 -15.10 7.07
N CYS A 18 -2.61 -14.43 5.99
CA CYS A 18 -2.37 -15.01 4.68
C CYS A 18 -0.98 -14.61 4.19
N ALA A 19 -0.33 -15.48 3.42
CA ALA A 19 0.96 -15.20 2.81
C ALA A 19 1.06 -15.87 1.44
N PHE A 20 1.74 -15.20 0.49
CA PHE A 20 2.10 -15.77 -0.80
C PHE A 20 3.59 -16.06 -0.90
N SER A 21 3.91 -17.14 -1.60
CA SER A 21 5.19 -17.32 -2.28
C SER A 21 4.97 -17.20 -3.80
N SER A 22 6.00 -17.48 -4.59
CA SER A 22 5.87 -17.50 -6.05
C SER A 22 4.88 -18.56 -6.57
N ALA A 23 4.73 -19.68 -5.86
CA ALA A 23 3.96 -20.84 -6.28
C ALA A 23 2.82 -21.25 -5.32
N LEU A 24 2.82 -20.74 -4.08
CA LEU A 24 1.92 -21.17 -3.03
C LEU A 24 1.23 -19.99 -2.33
N LEU A 25 0.00 -20.23 -1.89
CA LEU A 25 -0.75 -19.42 -0.95
C LEU A 25 -0.87 -20.20 0.36
N ALA A 26 -0.50 -19.60 1.48
CA ALA A 26 -0.74 -20.15 2.81
C ALA A 26 -1.74 -19.26 3.57
N SER A 27 -2.58 -19.88 4.38
CA SER A 27 -3.42 -19.22 5.37
C SER A 27 -3.29 -19.89 6.72
N CYS A 28 -3.40 -19.13 7.80
CA CYS A 28 -3.41 -19.67 9.16
C CYS A 28 -4.63 -19.18 9.94
N SER A 29 -5.02 -19.93 10.98
CA SER A 29 -6.31 -19.75 11.64
C SER A 29 -6.28 -20.03 13.15
N GLY A 30 -7.34 -19.54 13.82
CA GLY A 30 -7.70 -19.90 15.18
C GLY A 30 -7.97 -21.40 15.36
N ASP A 31 -8.25 -22.12 14.30
CA ASP A 31 -8.45 -23.59 14.29
C ASP A 31 -7.14 -24.38 14.51
N LYS A 32 -6.02 -23.70 14.77
CA LYS A 32 -4.67 -24.23 15.07
C LYS A 32 -3.95 -24.81 13.86
N THR A 33 -4.48 -24.61 12.65
CA THR A 33 -3.92 -25.15 11.41
C THR A 33 -3.43 -24.07 10.48
N LEU A 34 -2.53 -24.48 9.57
CA LEU A 34 -2.25 -23.74 8.35
C LEU A 34 -2.76 -24.55 7.17
N ARG A 35 -3.28 -23.87 6.16
CA ARG A 35 -3.65 -24.45 4.88
C ARG A 35 -2.79 -23.90 3.78
N VAL A 36 -2.43 -24.76 2.84
CA VAL A 36 -1.51 -24.41 1.75
C VAL A 36 -2.12 -24.84 0.43
N TYR A 37 -2.11 -23.91 -0.52
CA TYR A 37 -2.75 -24.04 -1.83
C TYR A 37 -1.76 -23.71 -2.94
N HIS A 38 -1.90 -24.36 -4.09
CA HIS A 38 -1.19 -23.94 -5.30
C HIS A 38 -1.71 -22.60 -5.82
N THR A 39 -0.83 -21.72 -6.30
CA THR A 39 -1.27 -20.49 -6.95
C THR A 39 -1.79 -20.71 -8.37
N SER A 40 -1.49 -21.84 -9.02
CA SER A 40 -1.94 -22.12 -10.38
C SER A 40 -3.46 -22.34 -10.51
N ASP A 41 -4.05 -23.05 -9.55
CA ASP A 41 -5.45 -23.47 -9.58
C ASP A 41 -6.20 -23.34 -8.25
N LEU A 42 -5.51 -22.87 -7.21
CA LEU A 42 -5.98 -22.74 -5.83
C LEU A 42 -6.46 -24.10 -5.25
N SER A 43 -5.88 -25.21 -5.71
CA SER A 43 -6.08 -26.52 -5.11
C SER A 43 -5.28 -26.64 -3.82
N GLU A 44 -5.87 -27.25 -2.80
CA GLU A 44 -5.20 -27.55 -1.53
C GLU A 44 -4.16 -28.65 -1.73
N LEU A 45 -2.95 -28.46 -1.14
CA LEU A 45 -1.87 -29.45 -1.24
C LEU A 45 -2.19 -30.71 -0.46
N PRO A 46 -1.74 -31.91 -0.89
CA PRO A 46 -2.07 -33.19 -0.27
C PRO A 46 -1.66 -33.31 1.20
N PHE A 47 -0.63 -32.59 1.63
CA PHE A 47 -0.15 -32.58 3.02
C PHE A 47 -0.84 -31.53 3.90
N SER A 48 -1.68 -30.69 3.33
CA SER A 48 -2.49 -29.72 4.06
C SER A 48 -3.75 -30.42 4.64
N PRO A 49 -4.19 -30.02 5.85
CA PRO A 49 -3.70 -28.93 6.71
C PRO A 49 -2.46 -29.30 7.53
N LEU A 50 -1.57 -28.32 7.76
CA LEU A 50 -0.44 -28.46 8.66
C LEU A 50 -0.90 -28.25 10.11
N SER A 51 -0.79 -29.27 10.94
CA SER A 51 -1.32 -29.32 12.31
C SER A 51 -0.23 -29.75 13.30
N SER A 52 0.51 -28.82 13.87
CA SER A 52 1.49 -29.07 14.95
C SER A 52 1.44 -28.05 16.06
N HIS A 53 0.70 -26.95 15.88
CA HIS A 53 0.47 -25.98 16.92
C HIS A 53 -0.58 -26.46 17.92
N GLY A 54 -0.31 -26.27 19.20
CA GLY A 54 -1.24 -26.61 20.29
C GLY A 54 -2.39 -25.61 20.43
N TYR A 55 -2.18 -24.38 19.99
CA TYR A 55 -3.11 -23.27 20.12
C TYR A 55 -3.21 -22.48 18.80
N ARG A 56 -4.06 -21.42 18.81
CA ARG A 56 -4.30 -20.52 17.68
C ARG A 56 -3.01 -20.09 17.00
N VAL A 57 -2.98 -20.15 15.66
CA VAL A 57 -1.90 -19.62 14.83
C VAL A 57 -2.24 -18.17 14.48
N HIS A 58 -1.32 -17.24 14.74
CA HIS A 58 -1.56 -15.81 14.57
C HIS A 58 -1.02 -15.26 13.26
N CYS A 59 0.16 -15.71 12.86
CA CYS A 59 0.84 -15.18 11.70
C CYS A 59 1.59 -16.30 10.96
N CYS A 60 1.74 -16.14 9.66
CA CYS A 60 2.58 -16.96 8.81
C CYS A 60 3.28 -16.13 7.75
N CYS A 61 4.47 -16.56 7.32
CA CYS A 61 5.23 -15.94 6.24
C CYS A 61 6.07 -16.97 5.49
N PHE A 62 6.25 -16.77 4.19
CA PHE A 62 7.17 -17.58 3.40
C PHE A 62 8.58 -17.00 3.42
N SER A 63 9.57 -17.87 3.24
CA SER A 63 10.91 -17.45 2.83
C SER A 63 10.90 -16.89 1.42
N SER A 64 11.79 -15.95 1.10
CA SER A 64 11.94 -15.38 -0.24
C SER A 64 12.15 -16.41 -1.34
N CYS A 65 12.85 -17.52 -1.01
CA CYS A 65 13.04 -18.65 -1.93
C CYS A 65 11.81 -19.59 -2.03
N GLY A 66 10.73 -19.34 -1.27
CA GLY A 66 9.52 -20.16 -1.26
C GLY A 66 9.63 -21.54 -0.61
N ARG A 67 10.84 -21.99 -0.22
CA ARG A 67 11.06 -23.36 0.31
C ARG A 67 10.63 -23.57 1.76
N PHE A 68 10.49 -22.50 2.52
CA PHE A 68 10.11 -22.58 3.91
C PHE A 68 8.87 -21.69 4.16
N LEU A 69 7.95 -22.23 4.92
CA LEU A 69 6.85 -21.51 5.54
C LEU A 69 7.12 -21.42 7.04
N VAL A 70 6.92 -20.27 7.64
CA VAL A 70 7.07 -20.07 9.09
C VAL A 70 5.71 -19.68 9.65
N SER A 71 5.37 -20.19 10.82
CA SER A 71 4.15 -19.84 11.54
C SER A 71 4.44 -19.59 13.01
N CYS A 72 3.66 -18.73 13.65
CA CYS A 72 3.74 -18.49 15.09
C CYS A 72 2.38 -18.57 15.78
N SER A 73 2.38 -18.99 17.07
CA SER A 73 1.17 -19.34 17.79
C SER A 73 1.17 -18.87 19.25
N THR A 74 -0.03 -18.84 19.82
CA THR A 74 -0.27 -18.67 21.26
C THR A 74 0.46 -19.70 22.12
N ASP A 75 0.88 -20.85 21.57
CA ASP A 75 1.67 -21.85 22.29
C ASP A 75 3.13 -21.40 22.58
N GLY A 76 3.49 -20.20 22.18
CA GLY A 76 4.82 -19.60 22.39
C GLY A 76 5.87 -20.16 21.43
N SER A 77 5.48 -20.88 20.38
CA SER A 77 6.40 -21.45 19.40
C SER A 77 6.28 -20.79 18.03
N ALA A 78 7.41 -20.71 17.32
CA ALA A 78 7.47 -20.50 15.88
C ALA A 78 7.89 -21.80 15.22
N ILE A 79 7.10 -22.30 14.27
CA ILE A 79 7.37 -23.55 13.54
C ILE A 79 7.81 -23.21 12.13
N VAL A 80 8.89 -23.89 11.70
CA VAL A 80 9.41 -23.83 10.33
C VAL A 80 8.98 -25.11 9.61
N TRP A 81 8.29 -24.95 8.49
CA TRP A 81 7.79 -26.01 7.64
C TRP A 81 8.57 -26.05 6.33
N ASN A 82 8.78 -27.22 5.79
CA ASN A 82 9.19 -27.39 4.40
C ASN A 82 7.94 -27.19 3.51
N SER A 83 7.98 -26.22 2.60
CA SER A 83 6.83 -25.90 1.75
C SER A 83 6.52 -26.95 0.70
N ASP A 84 7.48 -27.80 0.33
CA ASP A 84 7.31 -28.84 -0.69
C ASP A 84 6.70 -30.13 -0.11
N THR A 85 7.06 -30.44 1.15
CA THR A 85 6.66 -31.73 1.78
C THR A 85 5.63 -31.56 2.90
N GLY A 86 5.44 -30.33 3.42
CA GLY A 86 4.62 -30.07 4.60
C GLY A 86 5.25 -30.53 5.92
N GLU A 87 6.45 -31.06 5.90
CA GLU A 87 7.12 -31.54 7.11
C GLU A 87 7.61 -30.41 8.00
N ARG A 88 7.52 -30.63 9.30
CA ARG A 88 8.06 -29.71 10.30
C ARG A 88 9.59 -29.81 10.35
N SER A 89 10.28 -28.79 9.84
CA SER A 89 11.77 -28.73 9.84
C SER A 89 12.33 -28.34 11.20
N ALA A 90 11.64 -27.44 11.94
CA ALA A 90 12.04 -27.00 13.27
C ALA A 90 10.86 -26.45 14.06
N ALA A 91 10.99 -26.47 15.41
CA ALA A 91 10.12 -25.72 16.31
C ALA A 91 10.99 -24.87 17.23
N LEU A 92 10.84 -23.57 17.16
CA LEU A 92 11.60 -22.58 17.90
C LEU A 92 10.72 -22.06 19.04
N GLN A 93 11.12 -22.33 20.26
CA GLN A 93 10.37 -21.93 21.44
C GLN A 93 10.85 -20.57 21.92
N HIS A 94 9.89 -19.66 22.21
CA HIS A 94 10.22 -18.39 22.85
C HIS A 94 10.79 -18.64 24.27
N PRO A 95 11.87 -17.96 24.68
CA PRO A 95 12.53 -18.23 25.98
C PRO A 95 11.61 -18.11 27.17
N SER A 96 10.71 -17.11 27.20
CA SER A 96 9.73 -16.92 28.26
C SER A 96 8.46 -17.78 28.09
N ARG A 97 8.34 -18.52 26.98
CA ARG A 97 7.12 -19.23 26.56
C ARG A 97 5.89 -18.31 26.43
N SER A 98 6.12 -17.01 26.28
CA SER A 98 5.05 -16.04 26.03
C SER A 98 4.37 -16.32 24.69
N PRO A 99 3.06 -16.16 24.57
CA PRO A 99 2.34 -16.29 23.31
C PRO A 99 2.94 -15.40 22.22
N LEU A 100 3.22 -15.97 21.04
CA LEU A 100 3.70 -15.24 19.89
C LEU A 100 2.51 -14.71 19.07
N ARG A 101 2.57 -13.44 18.70
CA ARG A 101 1.52 -12.74 17.96
C ARG A 101 1.86 -12.52 16.50
N VAL A 102 3.13 -12.35 16.19
CA VAL A 102 3.62 -12.02 14.86
C VAL A 102 4.98 -12.66 14.62
N CYS A 103 5.26 -13.03 13.38
CA CYS A 103 6.58 -13.46 12.94
C CYS A 103 6.91 -12.85 11.57
N ALA A 104 8.19 -12.60 11.34
CA ALA A 104 8.71 -12.10 10.08
C ALA A 104 10.05 -12.78 9.77
N LEU A 105 10.26 -13.10 8.50
CA LEU A 105 11.50 -13.64 8.00
C LEU A 105 12.24 -12.57 7.19
N ALA A 106 13.54 -12.41 7.41
CA ALA A 106 14.36 -11.50 6.62
C ALA A 106 14.40 -11.93 5.15
N HIS A 107 14.48 -10.97 4.22
CA HIS A 107 14.45 -11.26 2.78
C HIS A 107 15.62 -12.14 2.31
N ASP A 108 16.78 -12.03 2.97
CA ASP A 108 17.95 -12.90 2.75
C ASP A 108 17.85 -14.26 3.42
N CYS A 109 16.76 -14.53 4.15
CA CYS A 109 16.55 -15.73 4.94
C CYS A 109 17.62 -15.96 6.02
N ALA A 110 18.32 -14.90 6.47
CA ALA A 110 19.33 -15.04 7.53
C ALA A 110 18.69 -15.05 8.93
N HIS A 111 17.61 -14.30 9.13
CA HIS A 111 17.02 -14.07 10.44
C HIS A 111 15.51 -14.30 10.46
N LEU A 112 15.04 -14.91 11.56
CA LEU A 112 13.63 -15.01 11.91
C LEU A 112 13.36 -14.16 13.16
N LEU A 113 12.39 -13.28 13.09
CA LEU A 113 11.92 -12.45 14.17
C LEU A 113 10.52 -12.89 14.61
N ALA A 114 10.25 -12.94 15.91
CA ALA A 114 8.89 -13.08 16.42
C ALA A 114 8.66 -12.14 17.60
N GLY A 115 7.48 -11.52 17.60
CA GLY A 115 6.98 -10.65 18.66
C GLY A 115 6.00 -11.38 19.58
N ALA A 116 6.16 -11.15 20.88
CA ALA A 116 5.43 -11.83 21.95
C ALA A 116 4.49 -10.92 22.74
N CYS A 117 3.54 -11.53 23.44
CA CYS A 117 2.56 -10.83 24.29
C CYS A 117 3.18 -10.11 25.49
N ASP A 118 4.36 -10.54 25.94
CA ASP A 118 5.06 -9.92 27.07
C ASP A 118 5.92 -8.71 26.67
N GLY A 119 5.77 -8.21 25.45
CA GLY A 119 6.51 -7.06 24.94
C GLY A 119 7.94 -7.36 24.50
N THR A 120 8.31 -8.63 24.45
CA THR A 120 9.63 -9.06 24.00
C THR A 120 9.61 -9.45 22.52
N VAL A 121 10.78 -9.38 21.89
CA VAL A 121 11.06 -9.98 20.59
C VAL A 121 12.14 -11.03 20.71
N ALA A 122 11.99 -12.11 19.98
CA ALA A 122 13.03 -13.13 19.82
C ALA A 122 13.53 -13.13 18.39
N LEU A 123 14.85 -13.06 18.23
CA LEU A 123 15.56 -13.08 16.95
C LEU A 123 16.40 -14.36 16.89
N TRP A 124 16.14 -15.20 15.89
CA TRP A 124 16.90 -16.43 15.64
C TRP A 124 17.74 -16.28 14.38
N ASP A 125 18.90 -16.92 14.38
CA ASP A 125 19.61 -17.26 13.15
C ASP A 125 18.80 -18.34 12.43
N PHE A 126 18.36 -18.06 11.21
CA PHE A 126 17.45 -18.96 10.51
C PHE A 126 18.15 -20.19 9.95
N SER A 127 19.43 -20.11 9.65
CA SER A 127 20.19 -21.24 9.12
C SER A 127 20.51 -22.30 10.20
N SER A 128 21.03 -21.85 11.34
CA SER A 128 21.39 -22.71 12.46
C SER A 128 20.23 -23.03 13.40
N ARG A 129 19.07 -22.35 13.25
CA ARG A 129 17.90 -22.47 14.15
C ARG A 129 18.21 -22.11 15.61
N THR A 130 19.24 -21.31 15.84
CA THR A 130 19.66 -20.91 17.20
C THR A 130 19.13 -19.53 17.54
N LEU A 131 18.76 -19.35 18.80
CA LEU A 131 18.36 -18.04 19.32
C LEU A 131 19.59 -17.12 19.35
N ARG A 132 19.54 -16.03 18.60
CA ARG A 132 20.56 -14.98 18.60
C ARG A 132 20.32 -13.98 19.74
N ARG A 133 19.07 -13.53 19.90
CA ARG A 133 18.70 -12.53 20.90
C ARG A 133 17.23 -12.63 21.33
N CYS A 134 16.99 -12.31 22.58
CA CYS A 134 15.65 -12.08 23.11
C CYS A 134 15.70 -10.83 23.99
N SER A 135 14.89 -9.83 23.68
CA SER A 135 14.94 -8.52 24.38
C SER A 135 13.54 -7.92 24.51
N ALA A 136 13.31 -7.23 25.64
CA ALA A 136 12.13 -6.41 25.82
C ALA A 136 12.23 -5.14 24.94
N VAL A 137 11.23 -4.94 24.09
CA VAL A 137 11.13 -3.81 23.16
C VAL A 137 9.95 -2.90 23.46
N SER A 138 8.99 -3.40 24.21
CA SER A 138 7.79 -2.69 24.65
C SER A 138 7.36 -3.18 26.04
N GLU A 139 6.59 -2.37 26.76
CA GLU A 139 5.87 -2.80 27.97
C GLU A 139 4.59 -3.57 27.61
N ASP A 140 4.10 -3.38 26.38
CA ASP A 140 2.86 -3.93 25.86
C ASP A 140 3.15 -4.99 24.76
N SER A 141 2.12 -5.78 24.46
CA SER A 141 2.21 -6.87 23.47
C SER A 141 2.71 -6.36 22.10
N VAL A 142 3.73 -7.03 21.55
CA VAL A 142 4.21 -6.82 20.18
C VAL A 142 3.29 -7.55 19.22
N VAL A 143 2.57 -6.82 18.38
CA VAL A 143 1.54 -7.37 17.49
C VAL A 143 1.87 -7.20 16.00
N ALA A 144 2.86 -6.37 15.69
CA ALA A 144 3.33 -6.15 14.34
C ALA A 144 4.86 -6.14 14.30
N CYS A 145 5.46 -6.78 13.31
CA CYS A 145 6.89 -6.67 13.01
C CYS A 145 7.17 -6.98 11.54
N CYS A 146 8.17 -6.32 10.97
CA CYS A 146 8.68 -6.64 9.65
C CYS A 146 10.14 -6.17 9.50
N PHE A 147 10.91 -6.86 8.64
CA PHE A 147 12.27 -6.44 8.29
C PHE A 147 12.25 -5.39 7.19
N SER A 148 13.26 -4.50 7.21
CA SER A 148 13.53 -3.60 6.08
C SER A 148 14.01 -4.40 4.87
N PRO A 149 13.81 -3.88 3.63
CA PRO A 149 14.33 -4.54 2.42
C PRO A 149 15.86 -4.73 2.42
N SER A 150 16.60 -3.89 3.17
CA SER A 150 18.06 -4.03 3.34
C SER A 150 18.48 -5.15 4.28
N ASN A 151 17.54 -5.77 5.01
CA ASN A 151 17.78 -6.75 6.07
C ASN A 151 18.66 -6.25 7.24
N GLN A 152 18.92 -4.96 7.34
CA GLN A 152 19.79 -4.39 8.38
C GLN A 152 19.01 -3.88 9.60
N MET A 153 17.71 -3.73 9.48
CA MET A 153 16.84 -3.23 10.53
C MET A 153 15.47 -3.90 10.48
N PHE A 154 14.71 -3.76 11.56
CA PHE A 154 13.33 -4.19 11.63
C PHE A 154 12.49 -3.18 12.42
N VAL A 155 11.18 -3.16 12.17
CA VAL A 155 10.23 -2.36 12.92
C VAL A 155 9.35 -3.25 13.79
N THR A 156 8.93 -2.73 14.94
CA THR A 156 7.93 -3.34 15.83
C THR A 156 6.80 -2.37 16.10
N GLY A 157 5.57 -2.89 16.14
CA GLY A 157 4.38 -2.17 16.57
C GLY A 157 3.74 -2.89 17.77
N CYS A 158 3.27 -2.12 18.75
CA CYS A 158 2.65 -2.66 19.96
C CYS A 158 1.18 -2.27 20.11
N THR A 159 0.49 -2.92 21.04
CA THR A 159 -0.92 -2.65 21.35
C THR A 159 -1.17 -1.27 21.94
N ARG A 160 -0.15 -0.57 22.44
CA ARG A 160 -0.25 0.81 22.90
C ARG A 160 -0.31 1.82 21.75
N GLY A 161 0.26 1.47 20.58
CA GLY A 161 0.27 2.33 19.40
C GLY A 161 1.65 2.82 18.99
N ASP A 162 2.71 2.47 19.71
CA ASP A 162 4.07 2.86 19.39
C ASP A 162 4.62 2.05 18.22
N LEU A 163 5.38 2.72 17.35
CA LEU A 163 6.25 2.13 16.34
C LEU A 163 7.70 2.36 16.73
N LYS A 164 8.51 1.33 16.71
CA LYS A 164 9.94 1.42 17.03
C LYS A 164 10.77 0.72 15.98
N LEU A 165 11.86 1.36 15.58
CA LEU A 165 12.83 0.85 14.62
C LEU A 165 14.09 0.39 15.34
N TRP A 166 14.60 -0.78 14.98
CA TRP A 166 15.70 -1.48 15.66
C TRP A 166 16.73 -1.95 14.65
N ASP A 167 18.00 -2.02 15.07
CA ASP A 167 19.02 -2.78 14.35
C ASP A 167 18.93 -4.29 14.67
N LEU A 168 19.78 -5.11 14.05
CA LEU A 168 19.81 -6.57 14.28
C LEU A 168 20.36 -6.97 15.66
N ASP A 169 20.97 -6.05 16.38
CA ASP A 169 21.42 -6.25 17.76
C ASP A 169 20.37 -5.78 18.79
N VAL A 170 19.17 -5.39 18.29
CA VAL A 170 18.05 -4.87 19.08
C VAL A 170 18.40 -3.58 19.81
N ASN A 171 19.26 -2.74 19.22
CA ASN A 171 19.44 -1.37 19.67
C ASN A 171 18.39 -0.48 19.01
N LEU A 172 17.79 0.42 19.80
CA LEU A 172 16.77 1.34 19.32
C LEU A 172 17.40 2.38 18.37
N LEU A 173 16.91 2.43 17.14
CA LEU A 173 17.31 3.41 16.15
C LEU A 173 16.38 4.62 16.13
N HIS A 174 15.06 4.38 16.23
CA HIS A 174 14.03 5.42 16.26
C HIS A 174 12.78 4.92 16.98
N ALA A 175 12.05 5.83 17.63
CA ALA A 175 10.77 5.53 18.26
C ALA A 175 9.75 6.62 17.92
N GLU A 176 8.62 6.22 17.38
CA GLU A 176 7.44 7.05 17.20
C GLU A 176 6.39 6.62 18.23
N LYS A 177 6.16 7.50 19.22
CA LYS A 177 5.16 7.26 20.26
C LYS A 177 3.78 7.62 19.74
N ASP A 178 2.78 6.87 20.18
CA ASP A 178 1.38 7.12 19.82
C ASP A 178 1.19 7.25 18.28
N ALA A 179 1.97 6.47 17.51
CA ALA A 179 1.83 6.41 16.06
C ALA A 179 0.40 6.05 15.64
N HIS A 180 -0.30 5.26 16.45
CA HIS A 180 -1.73 4.96 16.35
C HIS A 180 -2.40 5.06 17.72
N ASP A 181 -3.48 5.83 17.83
CA ASP A 181 -4.13 6.15 19.12
C ASP A 181 -4.69 4.93 19.86
N LEU A 182 -5.13 3.89 19.14
CA LEU A 182 -5.80 2.70 19.73
C LEU A 182 -4.99 1.41 19.54
N GLY A 183 -3.71 1.53 19.21
CA GLY A 183 -2.82 0.38 19.00
C GLY A 183 -2.54 0.06 17.54
N VAL A 184 -1.31 -0.37 17.29
CA VAL A 184 -0.88 -0.89 15.97
C VAL A 184 -1.50 -2.27 15.75
N THR A 185 -1.88 -2.58 14.52
CA THR A 185 -2.40 -3.91 14.14
C THR A 185 -1.47 -4.62 13.17
N CYS A 186 -0.88 -3.89 12.23
CA CYS A 186 0.04 -4.45 11.23
C CYS A 186 1.04 -3.39 10.76
N CYS A 187 2.19 -3.82 10.28
CA CYS A 187 3.16 -2.99 9.57
C CYS A 187 3.80 -3.78 8.43
N SER A 188 4.19 -3.08 7.37
CA SER A 188 4.82 -3.67 6.19
C SER A 188 5.77 -2.67 5.56
N PHE A 189 6.97 -3.11 5.17
CA PHE A 189 7.87 -2.33 4.31
C PHE A 189 7.53 -2.57 2.84
N ALA A 190 7.67 -1.53 2.01
CA ALA A 190 7.70 -1.70 0.56
C ALA A 190 8.99 -2.42 0.16
N ALA A 191 8.92 -3.29 -0.85
CA ALA A 191 10.08 -4.04 -1.32
C ALA A 191 11.15 -3.14 -1.95
N GLN A 192 10.76 -2.00 -2.51
CA GLN A 192 11.64 -1.04 -3.15
C GLN A 192 12.15 0.02 -2.16
N PHE A 193 13.33 0.55 -2.44
CA PHE A 193 13.94 1.64 -1.68
C PHE A 193 14.66 2.61 -2.63
N ASN A 194 14.72 3.88 -2.25
CA ASN A 194 15.43 4.90 -3.00
C ASN A 194 16.82 5.12 -2.41
N VAL A 195 17.82 5.19 -3.27
CA VAL A 195 19.17 5.60 -2.88
C VAL A 195 19.34 7.06 -3.29
N GLY A 196 19.63 7.93 -2.33
CA GLY A 196 19.84 9.38 -2.60
C GLY A 196 20.98 9.59 -3.60
N VAL A 197 20.89 10.70 -4.34
CA VAL A 197 21.79 11.07 -5.47
C VAL A 197 23.29 10.97 -5.16
N TYR A 198 23.68 11.01 -3.88
CA TYR A 198 25.09 10.90 -3.45
C TYR A 198 25.41 9.58 -2.70
N GLY A 199 24.50 8.60 -2.72
CA GLY A 199 24.71 7.32 -2.05
C GLY A 199 24.72 7.34 -0.51
N CYS A 200 24.62 8.52 0.12
CA CYS A 200 24.75 8.70 1.56
C CYS A 200 23.44 8.55 2.36
N CYS A 201 22.32 8.36 1.67
CA CYS A 201 21.00 8.17 2.29
C CYS A 201 20.24 7.08 1.56
N VAL A 202 19.66 6.14 2.31
CA VAL A 202 18.75 5.12 1.79
C VAL A 202 17.38 5.38 2.41
N GLU A 203 16.34 5.42 1.58
CA GLU A 203 14.97 5.68 2.02
C GLU A 203 14.09 4.49 1.73
N PHE A 204 13.32 4.08 2.73
CA PHE A 204 12.35 3.01 2.67
C PHE A 204 10.96 3.56 2.95
N ARG A 205 9.94 2.97 2.33
CA ARG A 205 8.55 3.23 2.68
C ARG A 205 8.05 2.15 3.63
N LEU A 206 7.39 2.58 4.71
CA LEU A 206 6.76 1.73 5.69
C LEU A 206 5.27 2.09 5.74
N ALA A 207 4.40 1.10 5.69
CA ALA A 207 2.98 1.25 6.02
C ALA A 207 2.74 0.72 7.44
N SER A 208 1.91 1.42 8.21
CA SER A 208 1.37 0.93 9.47
C SER A 208 -0.13 1.15 9.51
N CYS A 209 -0.85 0.24 10.12
CA CYS A 209 -2.27 0.38 10.35
C CYS A 209 -2.63 0.12 11.82
N GLY A 210 -3.76 0.67 12.23
CA GLY A 210 -4.16 0.65 13.62
C GLY A 210 -5.65 0.47 13.86
N GLN A 211 -5.98 0.26 15.13
CA GLN A 211 -7.37 0.19 15.59
C GLN A 211 -8.08 1.56 15.53
N ASP A 212 -7.35 2.64 15.34
CA ASP A 212 -7.82 4.00 15.12
C ASP A 212 -8.42 4.23 13.72
N SER A 213 -8.62 3.16 12.95
CA SER A 213 -9.15 3.19 11.57
C SER A 213 -8.25 3.91 10.57
N GLN A 214 -6.98 4.13 10.91
CA GLN A 214 -6.02 4.81 10.06
C GLN A 214 -5.01 3.83 9.45
N LEU A 215 -4.58 4.17 8.23
CA LEU A 215 -3.38 3.63 7.62
C LEU A 215 -2.41 4.77 7.41
N LYS A 216 -1.20 4.63 7.93
CA LYS A 216 -0.15 5.65 7.87
C LYS A 216 1.01 5.17 7.02
N ILE A 217 1.53 6.07 6.19
CA ILE A 217 2.69 5.82 5.34
C ILE A 217 3.84 6.68 5.87
N TRP A 218 4.98 6.03 6.08
CA TRP A 218 6.18 6.63 6.64
C TRP A 218 7.34 6.52 5.66
N ILE A 219 8.22 7.52 5.68
CA ILE A 219 9.56 7.42 5.08
C ILE A 219 10.55 7.13 6.21
N VAL A 220 11.27 6.02 6.07
CA VAL A 220 12.38 5.64 6.95
C VAL A 220 13.67 5.95 6.22
N SER A 221 14.40 6.96 6.68
CA SER A 221 15.66 7.41 6.08
C SER A 221 16.82 6.94 6.92
N GLN A 222 17.74 6.19 6.30
CA GLN A 222 19.01 5.74 6.91
C GLN A 222 20.16 6.54 6.31
N ARG A 223 20.91 7.23 7.15
CA ARG A 223 22.09 8.02 6.75
C ARG A 223 23.35 7.44 7.37
N GLU A 224 24.41 7.32 6.58
CA GLU A 224 25.73 6.94 7.12
C GLU A 224 26.17 7.94 8.19
N GLY A 225 26.45 7.43 9.40
CA GLY A 225 26.94 8.22 10.54
C GLY A 225 25.92 9.11 11.25
N ALA A 226 24.69 9.23 10.76
CA ALA A 226 23.67 10.13 11.34
C ALA A 226 22.44 9.42 11.94
N GLY A 227 22.42 8.07 11.91
CA GLY A 227 21.31 7.28 12.45
C GLY A 227 20.13 7.14 11.49
N CYS A 228 19.01 6.60 12.00
CA CYS A 228 17.77 6.42 11.26
C CYS A 228 16.70 7.40 11.75
N VAL A 229 15.89 7.90 10.81
CA VAL A 229 14.76 8.79 11.10
C VAL A 229 13.53 8.23 10.41
N MET A 230 12.40 8.22 11.11
CA MET A 230 11.10 7.87 10.56
C MET A 230 10.22 9.12 10.52
N LYS A 231 9.65 9.44 9.35
CA LYS A 231 8.82 10.62 9.12
C LYS A 231 7.49 10.21 8.52
N LEU A 232 6.39 10.70 9.10
CA LEU A 232 5.05 10.50 8.54
C LEU A 232 4.93 11.22 7.20
N LEU A 233 4.50 10.50 6.17
CA LEU A 233 4.24 11.03 4.83
C LEU A 233 2.75 11.24 4.61
N HIS A 234 1.93 10.21 4.85
CA HIS A 234 0.48 10.26 4.63
C HIS A 234 -0.27 9.58 5.77
N THR A 235 -1.46 10.11 6.07
CA THR A 235 -2.48 9.44 6.89
C THR A 235 -3.72 9.22 6.04
N LEU A 236 -4.12 7.96 5.86
CA LEU A 236 -5.26 7.56 5.07
C LEU A 236 -6.40 7.15 6.01
N THR A 237 -7.55 7.81 5.89
CA THR A 237 -8.72 7.65 6.78
C THR A 237 -9.96 7.17 6.01
N ALA A 238 -9.75 6.34 4.99
CA ALA A 238 -10.83 5.89 4.11
C ALA A 238 -11.80 4.88 4.75
N GLN A 239 -11.49 4.38 5.95
CA GLN A 239 -12.27 3.35 6.64
C GLN A 239 -12.88 3.90 7.94
N SER A 240 -14.10 3.44 8.25
CA SER A 240 -14.80 3.73 9.50
C SER A 240 -14.59 2.68 10.60
N ALA A 241 -13.85 1.61 10.31
CA ALA A 241 -13.57 0.50 11.20
C ALA A 241 -12.04 0.26 11.30
N PRO A 242 -11.55 -0.44 12.35
CA PRO A 242 -10.14 -0.76 12.50
C PRO A 242 -9.52 -1.35 11.25
N VAL A 243 -8.35 -0.84 10.85
CA VAL A 243 -7.54 -1.41 9.77
C VAL A 243 -6.66 -2.50 10.37
N LEU A 244 -6.94 -3.77 10.06
CA LEU A 244 -6.29 -4.90 10.72
C LEU A 244 -5.05 -5.43 9.99
N SER A 245 -4.92 -5.15 8.69
CA SER A 245 -3.79 -5.63 7.90
C SER A 245 -3.48 -4.68 6.75
N CYS A 246 -2.22 -4.58 6.37
CA CYS A 246 -1.74 -3.83 5.21
C CYS A 246 -0.62 -4.60 4.50
N ALA A 247 -0.52 -4.43 3.20
CA ALA A 247 0.54 -4.99 2.39
C ALA A 247 0.86 -4.06 1.21
N PHE A 248 2.13 -3.97 0.84
CA PHE A 248 2.55 -3.32 -0.39
C PHE A 248 2.52 -4.31 -1.57
N SER A 249 2.28 -3.80 -2.75
CA SER A 249 2.57 -4.53 -3.99
C SER A 249 4.07 -4.73 -4.17
N SER A 250 4.48 -5.75 -4.94
CA SER A 250 5.89 -6.06 -5.18
C SER A 250 6.65 -4.93 -5.87
N ASP A 251 5.95 -4.11 -6.67
CA ASP A 251 6.46 -2.91 -7.35
C ASP A 251 6.41 -1.65 -6.47
N GLY A 252 5.74 -1.70 -5.30
CA GLY A 252 5.59 -0.56 -4.39
C GLY A 252 4.72 0.58 -4.91
N GLU A 253 4.15 0.48 -6.12
CA GLU A 253 3.46 1.57 -6.81
C GLU A 253 2.04 1.86 -6.28
N LEU A 254 1.31 0.84 -5.80
CA LEU A 254 -0.11 0.97 -5.44
C LEU A 254 -0.40 1.92 -4.26
N VAL A 255 0.60 2.35 -3.51
CA VAL A 255 0.43 3.23 -2.32
C VAL A 255 0.90 4.67 -2.59
N ASN A 256 1.48 4.95 -3.74
CA ASN A 256 2.11 6.26 -4.02
C ASN A 256 1.15 7.46 -4.05
N LEU A 257 -0.14 7.25 -4.32
CA LEU A 257 -1.11 8.34 -4.54
C LEU A 257 -2.03 8.61 -3.34
N GLY A 258 -2.06 7.72 -2.33
CA GLY A 258 -2.95 7.87 -1.17
C GLY A 258 -4.45 7.90 -1.52
N THR A 259 -4.83 7.46 -2.72
CA THR A 259 -6.22 7.43 -3.19
C THR A 259 -6.77 6.01 -3.15
N VAL A 260 -8.06 5.88 -2.81
CA VAL A 260 -8.78 4.59 -2.86
C VAL A 260 -9.10 4.26 -4.31
N LEU A 261 -8.46 3.21 -4.86
CA LEU A 261 -8.74 2.74 -6.22
C LEU A 261 -9.96 1.82 -6.27
N HIS A 262 -10.05 0.88 -5.33
CA HIS A 262 -11.14 -0.10 -5.25
C HIS A 262 -11.49 -0.43 -3.81
N THR A 263 -12.77 -0.69 -3.54
CA THR A 263 -13.27 -1.23 -2.27
C THR A 263 -13.89 -2.60 -2.52
N LEU A 264 -13.44 -3.61 -1.77
CA LEU A 264 -13.83 -5.01 -1.93
C LEU A 264 -14.74 -5.40 -0.75
N ASN A 265 -16.04 -5.69 -1.04
CA ASN A 265 -17.08 -5.96 -0.05
C ASN A 265 -17.63 -7.39 -0.22
N GLN A 266 -16.83 -8.42 0.05
CA GLN A 266 -17.24 -9.82 -0.09
C GLN A 266 -17.31 -10.56 1.24
N HIS A 267 -16.54 -10.12 2.23
CA HIS A 267 -16.51 -10.78 3.52
C HIS A 267 -17.66 -10.31 4.41
N ASP A 268 -18.28 -11.25 5.12
CA ASP A 268 -19.40 -10.99 6.04
C ASP A 268 -18.94 -10.44 7.40
N ARG A 269 -17.61 -10.51 7.68
CA ARG A 269 -16.98 -10.05 8.92
C ARG A 269 -15.68 -9.32 8.63
N TYR A 270 -15.00 -8.88 9.70
CA TYR A 270 -13.72 -8.17 9.58
C TYR A 270 -12.70 -8.95 8.74
N VAL A 271 -12.05 -8.25 7.82
CA VAL A 271 -10.88 -8.75 7.10
C VAL A 271 -9.68 -8.60 8.02
N THR A 272 -9.09 -9.72 8.39
CA THR A 272 -7.99 -9.83 9.35
C THR A 272 -6.63 -9.90 8.70
N ALA A 273 -6.59 -10.30 7.43
CA ALA A 273 -5.36 -10.52 6.69
C ALA A 273 -5.49 -10.05 5.25
N VAL A 274 -4.43 -9.48 4.73
CA VAL A 274 -4.25 -9.19 3.30
C VAL A 274 -2.85 -9.62 2.87
N ALA A 275 -2.75 -10.24 1.71
CA ALA A 275 -1.47 -10.58 1.09
C ALA A 275 -1.57 -10.36 -0.43
N LEU A 276 -0.48 -9.88 -1.03
CA LEU A 276 -0.36 -9.73 -2.47
C LEU A 276 0.60 -10.79 -3.02
N SER A 277 0.22 -11.37 -4.16
CA SER A 277 1.09 -12.33 -4.83
C SER A 277 2.27 -11.62 -5.49
N PRO A 278 3.51 -12.14 -5.35
CA PRO A 278 4.68 -11.55 -5.99
C PRO A 278 4.76 -11.81 -7.49
N THR A 279 4.01 -12.79 -8.01
CA THR A 279 4.11 -13.25 -9.41
C THR A 279 2.82 -13.12 -10.19
N MET A 280 1.68 -13.12 -9.50
CA MET A 280 0.35 -13.05 -10.11
C MET A 280 -0.34 -11.75 -9.71
N PRO A 281 -1.22 -11.17 -10.52
CA PRO A 281 -1.99 -9.98 -10.14
C PRO A 281 -3.12 -10.36 -9.16
N TRP A 282 -2.76 -10.99 -8.05
CA TRP A 282 -3.71 -11.51 -7.07
C TRP A 282 -3.53 -10.91 -5.69
N ILE A 283 -4.69 -10.72 -5.04
CA ILE A 283 -4.78 -10.40 -3.62
C ILE A 283 -5.49 -11.55 -2.93
N ALA A 284 -4.98 -12.00 -1.79
CA ALA A 284 -5.71 -12.87 -0.88
C ALA A 284 -6.16 -12.06 0.34
N THR A 285 -7.42 -12.20 0.71
CA THR A 285 -7.99 -11.62 1.93
C THR A 285 -8.51 -12.72 2.83
N GLY A 286 -8.07 -12.73 4.09
CA GLY A 286 -8.55 -13.64 5.13
C GLY A 286 -9.48 -12.90 6.09
N SER A 287 -10.49 -13.58 6.64
CA SER A 287 -11.52 -12.95 7.44
C SER A 287 -11.94 -13.77 8.66
N MET A 288 -12.55 -13.08 9.62
CA MET A 288 -13.26 -13.70 10.75
C MET A 288 -14.48 -14.52 10.31
N ASP A 289 -14.90 -14.43 9.06
CA ASP A 289 -15.94 -15.29 8.48
C ASP A 289 -15.43 -16.70 8.10
N ARG A 290 -14.17 -17.02 8.44
CA ARG A 290 -13.47 -18.30 8.22
C ARG A 290 -13.10 -18.57 6.78
N THR A 291 -13.20 -17.56 5.91
CA THR A 291 -12.91 -17.71 4.49
C THR A 291 -11.63 -16.98 4.09
N VAL A 292 -10.99 -17.49 3.04
CA VAL A 292 -9.96 -16.79 2.29
C VAL A 292 -10.51 -16.52 0.90
N THR A 293 -10.60 -15.25 0.50
CA THR A 293 -11.03 -14.87 -0.85
C THR A 293 -9.82 -14.41 -1.66
N VAL A 294 -9.64 -15.01 -2.82
CA VAL A 294 -8.59 -14.63 -3.77
C VAL A 294 -9.21 -13.79 -4.88
N TRP A 295 -8.61 -12.64 -5.10
CA TRP A 295 -9.04 -11.61 -6.05
C TRP A 295 -8.01 -11.46 -7.14
N ARG A 296 -8.45 -11.17 -8.36
CA ARG A 296 -7.61 -10.78 -9.49
C ARG A 296 -7.71 -9.29 -9.70
N ILE A 297 -6.57 -8.62 -9.78
CA ILE A 297 -6.45 -7.24 -10.23
C ILE A 297 -6.14 -7.31 -11.74
N GLY A 298 -6.97 -6.71 -12.60
CA GLY A 298 -6.72 -6.72 -14.04
C GLY A 298 -7.24 -5.46 -14.70
N ASP A 299 -6.55 -5.02 -15.75
CA ASP A 299 -7.07 -4.03 -16.69
C ASP A 299 -8.22 -4.68 -17.46
N GLY A 300 -9.39 -4.01 -17.45
CA GLY A 300 -10.58 -4.56 -18.06
C GLY A 300 -10.48 -4.65 -19.58
N ASP A 301 -10.03 -5.78 -20.07
CA ASP A 301 -10.47 -6.36 -21.33
C ASP A 301 -9.95 -7.82 -21.43
N ASP A 302 -10.79 -8.79 -21.10
CA ASP A 302 -10.60 -10.16 -21.55
C ASP A 302 -11.96 -10.87 -21.67
N THR A 303 -12.64 -10.57 -22.76
CA THR A 303 -13.62 -11.47 -23.36
C THR A 303 -12.92 -12.32 -24.40
N THR A 304 -12.13 -13.30 -24.03
CA THR A 304 -11.92 -14.54 -24.78
C THR A 304 -10.96 -15.45 -23.99
N GLY A 305 -11.48 -16.56 -23.50
CA GLY A 305 -10.64 -17.62 -22.95
C GLY A 305 -9.74 -18.24 -24.01
N LYS A 306 -8.46 -17.93 -23.92
CA LYS A 306 -7.35 -18.75 -24.43
C LYS A 306 -6.12 -18.38 -23.62
N TYR A 307 -5.73 -19.27 -22.72
CA TYR A 307 -4.42 -19.24 -22.10
C TYR A 307 -3.36 -19.35 -23.19
N SER A 308 -2.64 -18.27 -23.48
CA SER A 308 -1.35 -18.36 -24.11
C SER A 308 -0.31 -18.18 -23.02
N GLU A 309 0.37 -19.28 -22.70
CA GLU A 309 1.67 -19.25 -22.04
C GLU A 309 2.59 -18.31 -22.85
N GLN A 310 2.82 -17.12 -22.36
CA GLN A 310 3.97 -16.32 -22.76
C GLN A 310 4.79 -16.03 -21.53
N THR A 311 5.77 -16.87 -21.38
CA THR A 311 7.01 -16.80 -20.62
C THR A 311 7.50 -15.37 -20.42
N TRP A 312 7.49 -14.93 -19.15
CA TRP A 312 8.26 -13.81 -18.66
C TRP A 312 9.63 -14.30 -18.19
N PHE A 313 10.47 -14.74 -19.09
CA PHE A 313 11.91 -14.84 -18.86
C PHE A 313 12.63 -14.27 -20.08
N SER A 314 13.24 -13.13 -19.83
CA SER A 314 14.16 -12.45 -20.71
C SER A 314 15.38 -13.32 -20.99
N GLN A 315 15.66 -13.59 -22.25
CA GLN A 315 17.04 -13.67 -22.71
C GLN A 315 17.39 -12.30 -23.31
N THR A 316 18.52 -11.81 -22.85
CA THR A 316 19.26 -10.69 -23.38
C THR A 316 19.44 -10.83 -24.89
N ASP A 317 18.88 -9.87 -25.65
CA ASP A 317 19.58 -9.22 -26.76
C ASP A 317 18.73 -8.03 -27.23
N GLY A 318 19.41 -6.91 -27.39
CA GLY A 318 18.92 -5.58 -27.58
C GLY A 318 17.80 -5.41 -28.58
N GLU A 319 16.67 -4.96 -28.08
CA GLU A 319 15.78 -3.99 -28.73
C GLU A 319 14.80 -3.52 -27.65
N GLU A 320 14.96 -2.28 -27.23
CA GLU A 320 14.06 -1.58 -26.31
C GLU A 320 12.68 -1.43 -26.95
N ARG A 321 11.69 -2.22 -26.46
CA ARG A 321 10.28 -1.86 -26.61
C ARG A 321 9.82 -1.18 -25.32
N LYS A 322 9.84 0.15 -25.35
CA LYS A 322 9.26 1.02 -24.32
C LYS A 322 7.75 0.74 -24.20
N LEU A 323 7.32 0.45 -22.97
CA LEU A 323 5.92 0.50 -22.57
C LEU A 323 5.46 1.97 -22.48
N PRO A 324 4.23 2.32 -22.93
CA PRO A 324 3.72 3.67 -22.80
C PRO A 324 3.25 3.90 -21.35
N GLY A 325 3.93 4.76 -20.65
CA GLY A 325 3.56 5.22 -19.31
C GLY A 325 4.47 6.37 -18.94
N HIS A 326 4.00 7.61 -19.17
CA HIS A 326 4.72 8.79 -18.70
C HIS A 326 4.99 8.70 -17.22
N SER A 327 6.26 8.84 -16.87
CA SER A 327 6.71 9.20 -15.54
C SER A 327 5.81 10.31 -14.99
N ARG A 328 5.16 10.08 -13.86
CA ARG A 328 4.42 11.10 -13.09
C ARG A 328 5.38 12.02 -12.34
N LEU A 329 6.46 12.42 -12.97
CA LEU A 329 7.30 13.50 -12.49
C LEU A 329 6.51 14.81 -12.66
N LEU A 330 6.68 15.73 -11.72
CA LEU A 330 6.18 17.09 -11.89
C LEU A 330 6.78 17.64 -13.19
N LEU A 331 6.02 18.41 -13.94
CA LEU A 331 6.49 19.00 -15.21
C LEU A 331 7.86 19.72 -15.06
N ALA A 332 8.11 20.27 -13.86
CA ALA A 332 9.38 20.90 -13.51
C ALA A 332 10.58 19.93 -13.43
N ASP A 333 10.34 18.63 -13.30
CA ASP A 333 11.37 17.59 -13.18
C ASP A 333 11.58 16.78 -14.47
N TRP A 334 10.85 17.12 -15.55
CA TRP A 334 10.95 16.43 -16.83
C TRP A 334 12.28 16.75 -17.52
N SER A 335 12.95 15.72 -18.02
CA SER A 335 14.10 15.84 -18.90
C SER A 335 13.67 16.19 -20.33
N GLU A 336 14.64 16.61 -21.17
CA GLU A 336 14.41 16.81 -22.61
C GLU A 336 13.81 15.56 -23.29
N GLU A 337 14.22 14.37 -22.87
CA GLU A 337 13.72 13.11 -23.40
C GLU A 337 12.26 12.85 -23.01
N ASP A 338 11.86 13.21 -21.79
CA ASP A 338 10.47 13.10 -21.33
C ASP A 338 9.55 14.03 -22.13
N VAL A 339 10.01 15.25 -22.41
CA VAL A 339 9.28 16.22 -23.25
C VAL A 339 9.12 15.69 -24.68
N GLN A 340 10.16 15.09 -25.27
CA GLN A 340 10.11 14.53 -26.62
C GLN A 340 9.13 13.34 -26.70
N ASN A 341 9.14 12.47 -25.69
CA ASN A 341 8.23 11.33 -25.59
C ASN A 341 6.77 11.82 -25.48
N TRP A 342 6.51 12.80 -24.60
CA TRP A 342 5.19 13.40 -24.44
C TRP A 342 4.66 14.05 -25.73
N LEU A 343 5.51 14.78 -26.46
CA LEU A 343 5.11 15.35 -27.77
C LEU A 343 4.70 14.28 -28.77
N SER A 344 5.39 13.14 -28.78
CA SER A 344 5.08 12.01 -29.66
C SER A 344 3.73 11.37 -29.29
N GLU A 345 3.45 11.21 -28.00
CA GLU A 345 2.18 10.64 -27.50
C GLU A 345 0.99 11.55 -27.73
N GLU A 346 1.19 12.86 -27.64
CA GLU A 346 0.16 13.86 -27.88
C GLU A 346 -0.11 14.16 -29.37
N GLY A 347 0.54 13.39 -30.27
CA GLY A 347 0.39 13.55 -31.72
C GLY A 347 0.98 14.86 -32.24
N LEU A 348 2.07 15.32 -31.64
CA LEU A 348 2.83 16.50 -31.98
C LEU A 348 4.26 16.14 -32.49
N GLU A 349 4.40 15.00 -33.12
CA GLU A 349 5.69 14.44 -33.61
C GLU A 349 6.48 15.43 -34.47
N GLU A 350 5.80 16.28 -35.20
CA GLU A 350 6.40 17.36 -36.01
C GLU A 350 7.26 18.33 -35.20
N LEU A 351 6.98 18.46 -33.89
CA LEU A 351 7.67 19.38 -32.96
C LEU A 351 8.87 18.74 -32.28
N VAL A 352 8.98 17.42 -32.25
CA VAL A 352 10.03 16.69 -31.52
C VAL A 352 11.44 17.15 -31.96
N SER A 353 11.66 17.30 -33.26
CA SER A 353 12.95 17.76 -33.78
C SER A 353 13.29 19.19 -33.39
N ILE A 354 12.30 20.08 -33.33
CA ILE A 354 12.45 21.48 -32.93
C ILE A 354 12.79 21.56 -31.45
N PHE A 355 12.07 20.83 -30.60
CA PHE A 355 12.27 20.80 -29.15
C PHE A 355 13.63 20.20 -28.80
N LYS A 356 14.02 19.12 -29.46
CA LYS A 356 15.34 18.50 -29.28
C LYS A 356 16.48 19.44 -29.67
N THR A 357 16.37 20.19 -30.78
CA THR A 357 17.41 21.12 -31.24
C THR A 357 17.58 22.31 -30.30
N ASN A 358 16.51 22.68 -29.58
CA ASN A 358 16.50 23.81 -28.67
C ASN A 358 16.60 23.41 -27.19
N ASN A 359 16.87 22.12 -26.88
CA ASN A 359 17.05 21.56 -25.56
C ASN A 359 15.91 21.94 -24.58
N ILE A 360 14.66 21.80 -25.02
CA ILE A 360 13.48 22.13 -24.21
C ILE A 360 13.19 21.01 -23.22
N ASP A 361 13.38 21.28 -21.97
CA ASP A 361 13.06 20.41 -20.82
C ASP A 361 11.70 20.78 -20.17
N GLY A 362 11.38 20.16 -19.05
CA GLY A 362 10.14 20.40 -18.32
C GLY A 362 9.96 21.82 -17.82
N PRO A 363 10.96 22.44 -17.16
CA PRO A 363 10.95 23.85 -16.77
C PRO A 363 10.66 24.80 -17.91
N GLU A 364 11.32 24.62 -19.07
CA GLU A 364 11.13 25.42 -20.28
C GLU A 364 9.73 25.19 -20.88
N LEU A 365 9.28 23.94 -20.92
CA LEU A 365 7.92 23.59 -21.35
C LEU A 365 6.86 24.23 -20.46
N ASN A 366 7.11 24.29 -19.16
CA ASN A 366 6.20 24.90 -18.19
C ASN A 366 6.04 26.41 -18.40
N GLN A 367 7.05 27.09 -18.91
CA GLN A 367 7.03 28.55 -19.19
C GLN A 367 6.65 28.89 -20.63
N MET A 368 6.29 27.88 -21.43
CA MET A 368 5.98 28.06 -22.86
C MET A 368 4.82 29.02 -23.08
N SER A 369 5.06 30.08 -23.86
CA SER A 369 4.07 31.08 -24.28
C SER A 369 3.85 31.04 -25.80
N LYS A 370 2.91 31.86 -26.31
CA LYS A 370 2.70 32.03 -27.75
C LYS A 370 3.93 32.64 -28.45
N GLU A 371 4.58 33.53 -27.74
CA GLU A 371 5.76 34.27 -28.20
C GLU A 371 6.94 33.32 -28.31
N THR A 372 7.25 32.56 -27.23
CA THR A 372 8.34 31.58 -27.21
C THR A 372 8.13 30.44 -28.19
N ALA A 373 6.91 29.97 -28.38
CA ALA A 373 6.59 28.97 -29.42
C ALA A 373 6.78 29.51 -30.85
N ALA A 374 6.60 30.81 -31.07
CA ALA A 374 6.88 31.44 -32.37
C ALA A 374 8.41 31.61 -32.61
N GLU A 375 9.16 31.96 -31.56
CA GLU A 375 10.63 32.10 -31.59
C GLU A 375 11.32 30.74 -31.84
N LEU A 376 10.75 29.65 -31.38
CA LEU A 376 11.18 28.27 -31.69
C LEU A 376 10.97 27.87 -33.16
N GLY A 377 10.38 28.74 -33.98
CA GLY A 377 10.16 28.48 -35.41
C GLY A 377 8.89 27.69 -35.75
N ILE A 378 7.93 27.59 -34.78
CA ILE A 378 6.63 26.96 -35.04
C ILE A 378 5.75 27.97 -35.79
N GLU A 379 5.83 28.01 -37.11
CA GLU A 379 5.13 28.99 -37.93
C GLU A 379 3.60 28.81 -37.96
N SER A 380 3.12 27.56 -37.85
CA SER A 380 1.69 27.24 -37.90
C SER A 380 0.95 27.71 -36.63
N VAL A 381 0.02 28.66 -36.80
CA VAL A 381 -0.86 29.16 -35.71
C VAL A 381 -1.69 28.05 -35.11
N GLY A 382 -2.16 27.09 -35.93
CA GLY A 382 -2.94 25.93 -35.49
C GLY A 382 -2.14 24.97 -34.64
N LEU A 383 -0.88 24.74 -35.00
CA LEU A 383 0.02 23.84 -34.27
C LEU A 383 0.44 24.46 -32.95
N ARG A 384 0.77 25.76 -32.90
CA ARG A 384 1.02 26.49 -31.65
C ARG A 384 -0.20 26.43 -30.70
N GLY A 385 -1.41 26.62 -31.24
CA GLY A 385 -2.63 26.55 -30.46
C GLY A 385 -2.92 25.15 -29.89
N ARG A 386 -2.59 24.08 -30.65
CA ARG A 386 -2.67 22.69 -30.15
C ARG A 386 -1.67 22.43 -29.03
N LEU A 387 -0.41 22.80 -29.23
CA LEU A 387 0.67 22.65 -28.27
C LEU A 387 0.31 23.34 -26.94
N LEU A 388 -0.06 24.62 -26.97
CA LEU A 388 -0.37 25.38 -25.76
C LEU A 388 -1.58 24.83 -24.99
N ARG A 389 -2.64 24.36 -25.68
CA ARG A 389 -3.76 23.70 -25.02
C ARG A 389 -3.38 22.38 -24.36
N LYS A 390 -2.46 21.62 -24.97
CA LYS A 390 -1.95 20.38 -24.40
C LYS A 390 -1.06 20.65 -23.17
N ILE A 391 -0.24 21.68 -23.20
CA ILE A 391 0.55 22.13 -22.05
C ILE A 391 -0.37 22.61 -20.91
N GLU A 392 -1.43 23.37 -21.21
CA GLU A 392 -2.39 23.80 -20.21
C GLU A 392 -3.18 22.63 -19.60
N ALA A 393 -3.56 21.63 -20.42
CA ALA A 393 -4.18 20.41 -19.92
C ALA A 393 -3.23 19.62 -19.02
N LEU A 394 -1.96 19.47 -19.41
CA LEU A 394 -0.92 18.83 -18.61
C LEU A 394 -0.69 19.54 -17.27
N LYS A 395 -0.65 20.88 -17.28
CA LYS A 395 -0.57 21.71 -16.05
C LYS A 395 -1.79 21.53 -15.17
N ALA A 396 -2.99 21.47 -15.75
CA ALA A 396 -4.23 21.27 -15.03
C ALA A 396 -4.32 19.87 -14.39
N GLU A 397 -3.80 18.84 -15.06
CA GLU A 397 -3.69 17.49 -14.51
C GLU A 397 -2.69 17.42 -13.36
N GLN A 398 -1.57 18.12 -13.44
CA GLN A 398 -0.55 18.19 -12.38
C GLN A 398 -0.91 19.19 -11.27
N SER A 399 -1.69 20.23 -11.58
CA SER A 399 -2.29 21.17 -10.62
C SER A 399 -3.57 20.62 -9.99
N GLY A 400 -3.79 19.30 -10.02
CA GLY A 400 -4.90 18.64 -9.36
C GLY A 400 -4.97 19.12 -7.91
N SER A 401 -5.84 20.05 -7.70
CA SER A 401 -6.33 20.69 -6.47
C SER A 401 -5.46 20.39 -5.22
N GLU A 402 -4.48 21.24 -4.92
CA GLU A 402 -3.80 21.31 -3.60
C GLU A 402 -4.78 21.66 -2.47
N ALA A 403 -6.09 21.79 -2.76
CA ALA A 403 -7.09 22.07 -1.76
C ALA A 403 -7.33 20.82 -0.90
N PRO A 404 -7.28 20.94 0.44
CA PRO A 404 -7.66 19.87 1.35
C PRO A 404 -9.01 19.26 0.97
N ASP A 405 -9.15 17.94 1.03
CA ASP A 405 -10.39 17.22 0.65
C ASP A 405 -11.61 17.74 1.41
N GLU A 406 -11.44 18.22 2.62
CA GLU A 406 -12.49 18.85 3.44
C GLU A 406 -13.02 20.18 2.86
N PHE A 407 -12.28 20.81 1.95
CA PHE A 407 -12.69 22.05 1.26
C PHE A 407 -13.40 21.76 -0.06
N LEU A 408 -13.35 20.52 -0.54
CA LEU A 408 -13.99 20.10 -1.78
C LEU A 408 -15.42 19.60 -1.53
N CYS A 409 -16.34 19.98 -2.42
CA CYS A 409 -17.69 19.45 -2.38
C CYS A 409 -17.72 17.96 -2.73
N PRO A 410 -18.29 17.07 -1.87
CA PRO A 410 -18.34 15.63 -2.15
C PRO A 410 -19.10 15.26 -3.45
N ILE A 411 -20.00 16.14 -3.92
CA ILE A 411 -20.80 15.90 -5.13
C ILE A 411 -20.02 16.28 -6.40
N THR A 412 -19.36 17.46 -6.40
CA THR A 412 -18.70 17.99 -7.60
C THR A 412 -17.20 17.85 -7.60
N ARG A 413 -16.60 17.54 -6.43
CA ARG A 413 -15.14 17.52 -6.21
C ARG A 413 -14.45 18.86 -6.49
N GLU A 414 -15.22 19.95 -6.53
CA GLU A 414 -14.73 21.31 -6.66
C GLU A 414 -14.66 22.01 -5.32
N LEU A 415 -13.79 23.03 -5.23
CA LEU A 415 -13.61 23.84 -4.04
C LEU A 415 -14.87 24.61 -3.69
N MET A 416 -15.44 24.37 -2.51
CA MET A 416 -16.70 24.98 -2.07
C MET A 416 -16.59 26.50 -1.94
N ARG A 417 -17.61 27.19 -2.42
CA ARG A 417 -17.77 28.66 -2.34
C ARG A 417 -18.76 29.04 -1.27
N ASP A 418 -19.84 28.28 -1.15
CA ASP A 418 -20.89 28.48 -0.14
C ASP A 418 -21.26 27.15 0.53
N PRO A 419 -20.34 26.64 1.42
CA PRO A 419 -20.51 25.35 2.08
C PRO A 419 -21.70 25.37 3.04
N VAL A 420 -22.53 24.31 2.98
CA VAL A 420 -23.68 24.08 3.85
C VAL A 420 -23.63 22.66 4.42
N ILE A 421 -24.10 22.50 5.65
CA ILE A 421 -24.22 21.20 6.33
C ILE A 421 -25.63 20.68 6.05
N ALA A 422 -25.75 19.45 5.58
CA ALA A 422 -27.02 18.74 5.42
C ALA A 422 -27.36 17.91 6.68
N ALA A 423 -28.53 17.27 6.68
CA ALA A 423 -29.01 16.48 7.82
C ALA A 423 -28.17 15.23 8.15
N ASP A 424 -27.28 14.82 7.25
CA ASP A 424 -26.31 13.73 7.43
C ASP A 424 -25.01 14.17 8.12
N GLY A 425 -24.88 15.48 8.43
CA GLY A 425 -23.71 16.05 9.08
C GLY A 425 -22.57 16.42 8.13
N TYR A 426 -22.66 16.10 6.83
CA TYR A 426 -21.63 16.42 5.84
C TYR A 426 -21.83 17.81 5.24
N SER A 427 -20.72 18.39 4.78
CA SER A 427 -20.72 19.70 4.11
C SER A 427 -20.68 19.54 2.60
N TYR A 428 -21.48 20.35 1.91
CA TYR A 428 -21.63 20.35 0.46
C TYR A 428 -21.65 21.77 -0.07
N GLU A 429 -21.34 21.95 -1.35
CA GLU A 429 -21.69 23.20 -2.05
C GLU A 429 -23.23 23.37 -2.09
N ARG A 430 -23.71 24.52 -1.70
CA ARG A 430 -25.16 24.78 -1.57
C ARG A 430 -25.96 24.42 -2.83
N GLU A 431 -25.50 24.88 -3.98
CA GLU A 431 -26.19 24.65 -5.26
C GLU A 431 -26.26 23.17 -5.61
N SER A 432 -25.15 22.44 -5.34
CA SER A 432 -25.02 21.02 -5.67
C SER A 432 -25.96 20.16 -4.83
N ILE A 433 -26.00 20.37 -3.50
CA ILE A 433 -26.88 19.59 -2.62
C ILE A 433 -28.36 19.98 -2.81
N GLN A 434 -28.67 21.25 -3.12
CA GLN A 434 -30.02 21.65 -3.44
C GLN A 434 -30.52 20.99 -4.73
N SER A 435 -29.68 20.93 -5.75
CA SER A 435 -29.99 20.24 -7.02
C SER A 435 -30.18 18.73 -6.78
N TRP A 436 -29.35 18.10 -5.95
CA TRP A 436 -29.46 16.70 -5.55
C TRP A 436 -30.81 16.40 -4.90
N ILE A 437 -31.21 17.21 -3.90
CA ILE A 437 -32.50 17.07 -3.18
C ILE A 437 -33.70 17.31 -4.09
N ARG A 438 -33.62 18.32 -4.98
CA ARG A 438 -34.69 18.62 -5.96
C ARG A 438 -34.89 17.53 -6.99
N GLY A 439 -33.82 16.80 -7.36
CA GLY A 439 -33.82 15.68 -8.31
C GLY A 439 -34.52 14.41 -7.83
N LYS A 440 -35.40 14.47 -6.81
CA LYS A 440 -36.09 13.35 -6.13
C LYS A 440 -35.19 12.43 -5.30
N ASN A 441 -33.91 12.69 -5.17
CA ASN A 441 -33.01 11.96 -4.31
C ASN A 441 -33.09 12.51 -2.88
N LYS A 442 -33.93 11.91 -2.03
CA LYS A 442 -34.06 12.28 -0.62
C LYS A 442 -33.05 11.53 0.27
N THR A 443 -31.95 11.07 -0.31
CA THR A 443 -30.88 10.36 0.38
C THR A 443 -29.62 11.20 0.44
N SER A 444 -28.77 10.94 1.43
CA SER A 444 -27.45 11.55 1.53
C SER A 444 -26.57 11.14 0.33
N PRO A 445 -25.88 12.08 -0.32
CA PRO A 445 -24.90 11.76 -1.36
C PRO A 445 -23.72 10.92 -0.84
N MET A 446 -23.40 11.02 0.47
CA MET A 446 -22.26 10.33 1.08
C MET A 446 -22.63 8.96 1.64
N THR A 447 -23.77 8.85 2.33
CA THR A 447 -24.14 7.63 3.06
C THR A 447 -25.21 6.81 2.38
N ASN A 448 -25.87 7.36 1.35
CA ASN A 448 -27.03 6.80 0.65
C ASN A 448 -28.27 6.55 1.55
N LEU A 449 -28.22 6.98 2.81
CA LEU A 449 -29.34 6.87 3.75
C LEU A 449 -30.34 8.03 3.56
N PRO A 450 -31.62 7.82 3.89
CA PRO A 450 -32.64 8.89 3.80
C PRO A 450 -32.24 10.09 4.67
N LEU A 451 -32.28 11.30 4.08
CA LEU A 451 -32.10 12.54 4.83
C LEU A 451 -33.34 12.80 5.69
N GLN A 452 -33.17 12.96 7.00
CA GLN A 452 -34.26 13.20 7.96
C GLN A 452 -34.96 14.55 7.72
N THR A 453 -34.23 15.52 7.16
CA THR A 453 -34.74 16.85 6.80
C THR A 453 -33.99 17.39 5.59
N THR A 454 -34.61 18.28 4.85
CA THR A 454 -34.01 19.01 3.72
C THR A 454 -33.40 20.35 4.15
N LEU A 455 -33.35 20.63 5.46
CA LEU A 455 -32.80 21.87 5.98
C LEU A 455 -31.29 21.89 5.77
N LEU A 456 -30.77 22.98 5.21
CA LEU A 456 -29.34 23.20 4.97
C LEU A 456 -28.86 24.35 5.83
N THR A 457 -27.88 24.07 6.68
CA THR A 457 -27.30 25.04 7.61
C THR A 457 -25.97 25.58 7.05
N PRO A 458 -25.77 26.91 6.93
CA PRO A 458 -24.51 27.47 6.44
C PRO A 458 -23.30 27.06 7.30
N ASN A 459 -22.27 26.48 6.70
CA ASN A 459 -21.03 26.17 7.38
C ASN A 459 -20.05 27.36 7.30
N ARG A 460 -20.24 28.33 8.21
CA ARG A 460 -19.42 29.55 8.25
C ARG A 460 -17.97 29.28 8.61
N SER A 461 -17.72 28.29 9.46
CA SER A 461 -16.36 27.90 9.86
C SER A 461 -15.56 27.39 8.68
N LEU A 462 -16.14 26.48 7.90
CA LEU A 462 -15.52 25.93 6.70
C LEU A 462 -15.32 27.02 5.62
N LYS A 463 -16.32 27.89 5.43
CA LYS A 463 -16.19 29.03 4.51
C LYS A 463 -15.02 29.94 4.86
N THR A 464 -14.82 30.21 6.16
CA THR A 464 -13.70 31.02 6.64
C THR A 464 -12.35 30.28 6.47
N ALA A 465 -12.31 28.99 6.72
CA ALA A 465 -11.12 28.17 6.51
C ALA A 465 -10.69 28.17 5.05
N ILE A 466 -11.62 27.95 4.12
CA ILE A 466 -11.39 28.01 2.67
C ILE A 466 -10.88 29.41 2.25
N ALA A 467 -11.47 30.49 2.78
CA ALA A 467 -11.03 31.84 2.46
C ALA A 467 -9.62 32.12 2.94
N ARG A 468 -9.24 31.64 4.14
CA ARG A 468 -7.86 31.76 4.67
C ARG A 468 -6.88 30.97 3.83
N TRP A 469 -7.25 29.75 3.48
CA TRP A 469 -6.41 28.89 2.64
C TRP A 469 -6.16 29.54 1.27
N LYS A 470 -7.21 30.08 0.61
CA LYS A 470 -7.04 30.82 -0.65
C LYS A 470 -6.15 32.05 -0.56
N SER A 471 -6.09 32.71 0.60
CA SER A 471 -5.23 33.88 0.78
C SER A 471 -3.81 33.54 1.18
N SER A 472 -3.50 32.27 1.46
CA SER A 472 -2.18 31.73 1.77
C SER A 472 -1.50 31.04 0.57
N GLN A 473 -2.21 30.88 -0.53
CA GLN A 473 -1.69 30.45 -1.84
C GLN A 473 -1.20 31.67 -2.63
#